data_3168bce01da7f88a14c9e18a3c86427f
#
_entry.id   3168bce01da7f88a14c9e18a3c86427f
#
_cell.length_a   1.000
_cell.length_b   1.000
_cell.length_c   1.000
_cell.angle_alpha   90.00
_cell.angle_beta   90.00
_cell.angle_gamma   90.00
#
_symmetry.space_group_name_H-M   'P 1'
#
loop_
_entity.id
_entity.type
_entity.pdbx_description
1 polymer ?
#
loop_
_entity_poly.entity_id
_entity_poly.type
_entity_poly.pdbx_seq_one_letter_code
_entity_poly.pdbx_strand_id
1 'polypeptide(L)'
;MSVRPERNIFYDKVELGLTLTRPADTVQYADNDTIAASTSTAYAIEVANVGAVPGQNVNVVGAYCSSTNPAATPVSLSVWLFNSPPASPVDNAAFAITDGENDTVVGVIPISTWVKSSNNSRGQAHTMKLPLKCAAADTSLYALIVANNAYQPISGEVFKFKFHIERT
;
A
#
# COMPACT_ATOMS: atom_id res chain seq x y z
N MET A 1 46.60 -12.45 -13.19
CA MET A 1 45.23 -11.98 -13.50
C MET A 1 44.29 -12.57 -12.46
N SER A 2 43.75 -11.75 -11.56
CA SER A 2 42.79 -12.20 -10.56
C SER A 2 41.40 -12.12 -11.19
N VAL A 3 40.77 -13.25 -11.49
CA VAL A 3 39.38 -13.34 -11.93
C VAL A 3 38.52 -13.07 -10.68
N ARG A 4 37.87 -11.91 -10.61
CA ARG A 4 36.85 -11.68 -9.61
C ARG A 4 35.70 -12.63 -9.88
N PRO A 5 35.23 -13.43 -8.90
CA PRO A 5 34.02 -14.24 -9.10
C PRO A 5 32.86 -13.28 -9.37
N GLU A 6 32.15 -13.48 -10.47
CA GLU A 6 30.90 -12.80 -10.71
C GLU A 6 29.94 -13.18 -9.56
N ARG A 7 29.55 -12.19 -8.76
CA ARG A 7 28.46 -12.38 -7.79
C ARG A 7 27.18 -12.52 -8.60
N ASN A 8 26.69 -13.74 -8.75
CA ASN A 8 25.31 -13.96 -9.12
C ASN A 8 24.44 -13.42 -7.99
N ILE A 9 23.98 -12.18 -8.12
CA ILE A 9 23.00 -11.59 -7.21
C ILE A 9 21.65 -12.17 -7.61
N PHE A 10 21.25 -13.25 -6.95
CA PHE A 10 19.89 -13.76 -7.04
C PHE A 10 19.00 -12.79 -6.25
N TYR A 11 18.23 -11.96 -6.94
CA TYR A 11 17.15 -11.23 -6.31
C TYR A 11 16.02 -12.20 -6.00
N ASP A 12 15.70 -12.37 -4.74
CA ASP A 12 14.50 -13.09 -4.33
C ASP A 12 13.28 -12.19 -4.65
N LYS A 13 12.45 -12.64 -5.60
CA LYS A 13 11.24 -11.93 -6.01
C LYS A 13 10.04 -12.56 -5.35
N VAL A 14 9.26 -11.74 -4.68
CA VAL A 14 8.04 -12.17 -3.99
C VAL A 14 6.86 -11.28 -4.37
N GLU A 15 5.68 -11.88 -4.52
CA GLU A 15 4.41 -11.17 -4.61
C GLU A 15 3.72 -11.21 -3.25
N LEU A 16 3.43 -10.05 -2.67
CA LEU A 16 2.71 -9.90 -1.42
C LEU A 16 1.34 -9.29 -1.67
N GLY A 17 0.33 -9.83 -0.99
CA GLY A 17 -1.06 -9.38 -1.10
C GLY A 17 -1.55 -8.73 0.18
N LEU A 18 -2.42 -7.74 0.02
CA LEU A 18 -3.12 -7.05 1.07
C LEU A 18 -4.58 -6.90 0.65
N THR A 19 -5.52 -7.22 1.53
CA THR A 19 -6.96 -7.03 1.28
C THR A 19 -7.54 -6.10 2.33
N LEU A 20 -8.23 -5.07 1.87
CA LEU A 20 -8.98 -4.13 2.68
C LEU A 20 -10.45 -4.22 2.30
N THR A 21 -11.33 -4.51 3.26
CA THR A 21 -12.78 -4.43 3.10
C THR A 21 -13.27 -3.21 3.87
N ARG A 22 -13.89 -2.27 3.17
CA ARG A 22 -14.48 -1.08 3.79
C ARG A 22 -15.71 -1.41 4.63
N PRO A 23 -16.12 -0.49 5.53
CA PRO A 23 -17.41 -0.54 6.18
C PRO A 23 -18.60 -0.65 5.17
N ALA A 24 -19.70 -1.19 5.64
CA ALA A 24 -20.91 -1.34 4.83
C ALA A 24 -21.70 -0.03 4.76
N ASP A 25 -21.06 1.03 4.27
CA ASP A 25 -21.64 2.35 4.02
C ASP A 25 -21.23 2.87 2.64
N THR A 26 -21.77 4.02 2.25
CA THR A 26 -21.50 4.71 1.00
C THR A 26 -21.12 6.18 1.23
N VAL A 27 -20.56 6.49 2.38
CA VAL A 27 -20.11 7.86 2.69
C VAL A 27 -18.99 8.25 1.74
N GLN A 28 -19.15 9.38 1.08
CA GLN A 28 -18.19 9.90 0.11
C GLN A 28 -16.90 10.32 0.82
N TYR A 29 -15.76 9.91 0.30
CA TYR A 29 -14.46 10.43 0.71
C TYR A 29 -14.23 11.83 0.17
N ALA A 30 -13.61 12.69 0.97
CA ALA A 30 -12.97 13.89 0.49
C ALA A 30 -11.54 13.58 -0.01
N ASP A 31 -10.91 14.57 -0.60
CA ASP A 31 -9.47 14.52 -0.86
C ASP A 31 -8.70 14.42 0.47
N ASN A 32 -7.70 13.56 0.51
CA ASN A 32 -6.88 13.27 1.69
C ASN A 32 -7.61 12.54 2.84
N ASP A 33 -8.69 11.83 2.57
CA ASP A 33 -9.32 10.96 3.56
C ASP A 33 -8.68 9.56 3.58
N THR A 34 -8.64 8.97 4.76
CA THR A 34 -8.14 7.60 4.95
C THR A 34 -9.21 6.59 4.54
N ILE A 35 -8.80 5.57 3.78
CA ILE A 35 -9.63 4.40 3.46
C ILE A 35 -9.21 3.27 4.40
N ALA A 36 -10.11 2.87 5.29
CA ALA A 36 -9.84 1.87 6.32
C ALA A 36 -10.96 0.84 6.44
N ALA A 37 -10.76 -0.18 7.27
CA ALA A 37 -11.73 -1.25 7.48
C ALA A 37 -12.78 -0.92 8.55
N SER A 38 -12.65 0.20 9.26
CA SER A 38 -13.53 0.55 10.38
C SER A 38 -13.71 2.06 10.51
N THR A 39 -14.93 2.47 10.82
CA THR A 39 -15.29 3.86 11.16
C THR A 39 -15.04 4.21 12.63
N SER A 40 -14.65 3.24 13.45
CA SER A 40 -14.49 3.44 14.90
C SER A 40 -13.19 2.92 15.48
N THR A 41 -12.49 2.04 14.76
CA THR A 41 -11.25 1.42 15.24
C THR A 41 -10.12 1.81 14.30
N ALA A 42 -9.11 2.49 14.81
CA ALA A 42 -7.88 2.78 14.10
C ALA A 42 -7.14 1.48 13.76
N TYR A 43 -6.70 1.34 12.51
CA TYR A 43 -6.09 0.12 12.04
C TYR A 43 -5.09 0.38 10.90
N ALA A 44 -3.79 0.20 11.20
CA ALA A 44 -2.77 0.10 10.16
C ALA A 44 -2.71 -1.34 9.64
N ILE A 45 -2.63 -1.50 8.32
CA ILE A 45 -2.65 -2.82 7.70
C ILE A 45 -1.22 -3.35 7.63
N GLU A 46 -0.96 -4.49 8.26
CA GLU A 46 0.34 -5.14 8.17
C GLU A 46 0.53 -5.78 6.78
N VAL A 47 1.65 -5.47 6.15
CA VAL A 47 2.17 -6.16 4.97
C VAL A 47 3.29 -7.07 5.47
N ALA A 48 2.94 -8.31 5.80
CA ALA A 48 3.85 -9.26 6.42
C ALA A 48 4.90 -9.81 5.43
N ASN A 49 6.06 -10.20 5.95
CA ASN A 49 7.11 -10.87 5.18
C ASN A 49 7.63 -10.07 3.96
N VAL A 50 7.70 -8.76 4.07
CA VAL A 50 8.32 -7.90 3.06
C VAL A 50 9.82 -8.20 2.97
N GLY A 51 10.51 -8.22 4.10
CA GLY A 51 11.87 -8.74 4.21
C GLY A 51 11.89 -10.26 4.49
N ALA A 52 12.95 -10.95 4.12
CA ALA A 52 13.23 -12.32 4.55
C ALA A 52 13.89 -12.37 5.94
N VAL A 53 14.55 -11.28 6.31
CA VAL A 53 15.17 -11.07 7.63
C VAL A 53 14.86 -9.67 8.14
N PRO A 54 14.84 -9.46 9.47
CA PRO A 54 14.63 -8.14 10.05
C PRO A 54 15.64 -7.11 9.55
N GLY A 55 15.16 -5.88 9.33
CA GLY A 55 15.99 -4.78 8.84
C GLY A 55 16.44 -4.87 7.39
N GLN A 56 15.90 -5.82 6.61
CA GLN A 56 16.29 -6.00 5.22
C GLN A 56 15.92 -4.81 4.35
N ASN A 57 16.79 -4.46 3.41
CA ASN A 57 16.47 -3.58 2.30
C ASN A 57 15.73 -4.37 1.22
N VAL A 58 14.71 -3.76 0.65
CA VAL A 58 13.90 -4.33 -0.43
C VAL A 58 13.58 -3.25 -1.47
N ASN A 59 13.20 -3.65 -2.66
CA ASN A 59 12.65 -2.74 -3.66
C ASN A 59 11.23 -3.16 -4.02
N VAL A 60 10.27 -2.24 -3.99
CA VAL A 60 8.98 -2.44 -4.65
C VAL A 60 9.17 -2.11 -6.12
N VAL A 61 8.97 -3.09 -6.98
CA VAL A 61 9.16 -2.97 -8.44
C VAL A 61 7.84 -2.93 -9.21
N GLY A 62 6.72 -3.13 -8.52
CA GLY A 62 5.39 -3.00 -9.08
C GLY A 62 4.33 -3.03 -7.98
N ALA A 63 3.25 -2.30 -8.19
CA ALA A 63 2.08 -2.33 -7.31
C ALA A 63 0.79 -2.28 -8.13
N TYR A 64 -0.17 -3.09 -7.75
CA TYR A 64 -1.49 -3.18 -8.36
C TYR A 64 -2.56 -3.08 -7.27
N CYS A 65 -3.70 -2.53 -7.65
CA CYS A 65 -4.91 -2.54 -6.83
C CYS A 65 -6.09 -2.98 -7.68
N SER A 66 -6.94 -3.84 -7.16
CA SER A 66 -8.26 -4.07 -7.73
C SER A 66 -9.33 -3.68 -6.73
N SER A 67 -10.43 -3.10 -7.22
CA SER A 67 -11.61 -2.76 -6.45
C SER A 67 -12.83 -3.51 -6.99
N THR A 68 -13.73 -3.91 -6.11
CA THR A 68 -15.06 -4.46 -6.48
C THR A 68 -16.02 -3.37 -6.99
N ASN A 69 -15.62 -2.11 -6.97
CA ASN A 69 -16.40 -1.00 -7.48
C ASN A 69 -16.09 -0.77 -8.97
N PRO A 70 -17.07 -0.92 -9.88
CA PRO A 70 -16.91 -0.58 -11.29
C PRO A 70 -17.05 0.92 -11.55
N ALA A 71 -16.72 1.78 -10.59
CA ALA A 71 -16.98 3.22 -10.61
C ALA A 71 -16.67 3.89 -11.94
N ALA A 72 -17.50 4.87 -12.28
CA ALA A 72 -17.31 5.66 -13.50
C ALA A 72 -16.04 6.51 -13.44
N THR A 73 -15.69 7.01 -12.29
CA THR A 73 -14.47 7.78 -12.02
C THR A 73 -13.60 7.00 -11.07
N PRO A 74 -12.45 6.47 -11.51
CA PRO A 74 -11.56 5.74 -10.63
C PRO A 74 -11.04 6.63 -9.52
N VAL A 75 -10.92 6.07 -8.33
CA VAL A 75 -10.25 6.72 -7.22
C VAL A 75 -8.75 6.86 -7.53
N SER A 76 -8.16 7.99 -7.20
CA SER A 76 -6.70 8.10 -7.09
C SER A 76 -6.33 7.75 -5.65
N LEU A 77 -5.46 6.78 -5.46
CA LEU A 77 -5.04 6.30 -4.15
C LEU A 77 -3.55 6.53 -3.92
N SER A 78 -3.18 6.74 -2.67
CA SER A 78 -1.80 6.60 -2.21
C SER A 78 -1.73 5.51 -1.15
N VAL A 79 -0.78 4.58 -1.30
CA VAL A 79 -0.41 3.61 -0.27
C VAL A 79 0.82 4.15 0.44
N TRP A 80 0.63 4.59 1.68
CA TRP A 80 1.72 5.05 2.55
C TRP A 80 2.28 3.84 3.30
N LEU A 81 3.59 3.63 3.22
CA LEU A 81 4.29 2.51 3.83
C LEU A 81 5.18 2.99 4.98
N PHE A 82 5.05 2.33 6.11
CA PHE A 82 5.76 2.63 7.35
C PHE A 82 6.56 1.42 7.80
N ASN A 83 7.71 1.62 8.43
CA ASN A 83 8.47 0.54 9.06
C ASN A 83 8.14 0.31 10.54
N SER A 84 7.18 1.07 11.07
CA SER A 84 6.58 0.91 12.40
C SER A 84 5.08 1.18 12.28
N PRO A 85 4.20 0.48 13.04
CA PRO A 85 2.76 0.70 12.94
C PRO A 85 2.39 2.13 13.36
N PRO A 86 1.81 2.95 12.44
CA PRO A 86 1.34 4.29 12.79
C PRO A 86 0.02 4.22 13.57
N ALA A 87 -0.29 5.28 14.32
CA ALA A 87 -1.63 5.50 14.83
C ALA A 87 -2.53 5.86 13.65
N SER A 88 -3.30 4.89 13.18
CA SER A 88 -4.10 5.04 11.97
C SER A 88 -5.38 5.84 12.22
N PRO A 89 -5.76 6.79 11.35
CA PRO A 89 -7.11 7.31 11.31
C PRO A 89 -8.14 6.20 10.99
N VAL A 90 -9.39 6.41 11.41
CA VAL A 90 -10.51 5.54 11.02
C VAL A 90 -10.94 5.81 9.57
N ASP A 91 -11.81 4.96 9.03
CA ASP A 91 -12.35 5.15 7.69
C ASP A 91 -13.03 6.52 7.53
N ASN A 92 -12.81 7.17 6.39
CA ASN A 92 -13.36 8.48 6.03
C ASN A 92 -12.97 9.63 6.98
N ALA A 93 -11.88 9.47 7.73
CA ALA A 93 -11.27 10.54 8.50
C ALA A 93 -10.10 11.15 7.73
N ALA A 94 -9.88 12.47 7.91
CA ALA A 94 -8.75 13.14 7.29
C ALA A 94 -7.43 12.44 7.65
N PHE A 95 -6.61 12.15 6.64
CA PHE A 95 -5.29 11.56 6.84
C PHE A 95 -4.40 12.57 7.56
N ALA A 96 -3.98 12.21 8.75
CA ALA A 96 -3.05 13.00 9.56
C ALA A 96 -2.08 12.06 10.27
N ILE A 97 -0.80 12.33 10.13
CA ILE A 97 0.29 11.64 10.83
C ILE A 97 1.08 12.66 11.64
N THR A 98 1.60 12.24 12.77
CA THR A 98 2.49 13.05 13.61
C THR A 98 3.88 13.14 12.99
N ASP A 99 4.70 14.10 13.44
CA ASP A 99 6.10 14.21 13.00
C ASP A 99 6.89 12.92 13.26
N GLY A 100 6.66 12.29 14.43
CA GLY A 100 7.31 11.03 14.77
C GLY A 100 6.88 9.85 13.88
N GLU A 101 5.63 9.82 13.44
CA GLU A 101 5.16 8.82 12.47
C GLU A 101 5.72 9.09 11.09
N ASN A 102 5.83 10.36 10.70
CA ASN A 102 6.45 10.74 9.43
C ASN A 102 7.89 10.24 9.31
N ASP A 103 8.63 10.18 10.40
CA ASP A 103 10.00 9.64 10.44
C ASP A 103 10.04 8.12 10.18
N THR A 104 8.91 7.42 10.33
CA THR A 104 8.78 5.99 10.05
C THR A 104 8.26 5.68 8.65
N VAL A 105 7.87 6.70 7.88
CA VAL A 105 7.47 6.54 6.46
C VAL A 105 8.70 6.12 5.65
N VAL A 106 8.60 4.98 5.00
CA VAL A 106 9.66 4.45 4.14
C VAL A 106 9.34 4.59 2.65
N GLY A 107 8.07 4.88 2.30
CA GLY A 107 7.70 5.15 0.93
C GLY A 107 6.21 5.40 0.73
N VAL A 108 5.89 6.00 -0.42
CA VAL A 108 4.51 6.25 -0.85
C VAL A 108 4.34 5.75 -2.28
N ILE A 109 3.30 4.98 -2.52
CA ILE A 109 2.98 4.39 -3.83
C ILE A 109 1.68 4.99 -4.35
N PRO A 110 1.72 5.89 -5.34
CA PRO A 110 0.51 6.41 -5.97
C PRO A 110 -0.08 5.39 -6.95
N ILE A 111 -1.40 5.18 -6.89
CA ILE A 111 -2.17 4.36 -7.81
C ILE A 111 -3.24 5.25 -8.44
N SER A 112 -2.97 5.79 -9.61
CA SER A 112 -3.82 6.77 -10.29
C SER A 112 -4.33 6.33 -11.66
N THR A 113 -3.74 5.28 -12.24
CA THR A 113 -4.14 4.75 -13.55
C THR A 113 -5.05 3.55 -13.36
N TRP A 114 -6.30 3.67 -13.78
CA TRP A 114 -7.31 2.63 -13.60
C TRP A 114 -7.93 2.18 -14.93
N VAL A 115 -8.22 0.90 -15.02
CA VAL A 115 -9.00 0.27 -16.09
C VAL A 115 -10.24 -0.35 -15.47
N LYS A 116 -11.38 -0.16 -16.11
CA LYS A 116 -12.67 -0.66 -15.66
C LYS A 116 -13.09 -1.92 -16.41
N SER A 117 -13.84 -2.76 -15.72
CA SER A 117 -14.68 -3.78 -16.30
C SER A 117 -16.14 -3.57 -15.85
N SER A 118 -17.03 -4.46 -16.26
CA SER A 118 -18.46 -4.36 -15.87
C SER A 118 -18.70 -4.46 -14.37
N ASN A 119 -17.83 -5.18 -13.63
CA ASN A 119 -18.08 -5.54 -12.24
C ASN A 119 -16.96 -5.11 -11.28
N ASN A 120 -15.88 -4.56 -11.80
CA ASN A 120 -14.73 -4.16 -10.98
C ASN A 120 -13.86 -3.13 -11.71
N SER A 121 -12.89 -2.59 -11.00
CA SER A 121 -11.84 -1.76 -11.57
C SER A 121 -10.46 -2.24 -11.11
N ARG A 122 -9.44 -1.95 -11.89
CA ARG A 122 -8.04 -2.27 -11.58
C ARG A 122 -7.15 -1.05 -11.80
N GLY A 123 -6.40 -0.72 -10.77
CA GLY A 123 -5.40 0.34 -10.77
C GLY A 123 -3.98 -0.23 -10.72
N GLN A 124 -3.03 0.54 -11.21
CA GLN A 124 -1.62 0.19 -11.12
C GLN A 124 -0.77 1.43 -10.88
N ALA A 125 0.33 1.25 -10.15
CA ALA A 125 1.44 2.17 -10.17
C ALA A 125 2.31 1.85 -11.40
N HIS A 126 2.71 2.90 -12.11
CA HIS A 126 3.63 2.75 -13.24
C HIS A 126 5.01 2.29 -12.76
N THR A 127 5.83 1.84 -13.70
CA THR A 127 7.19 1.32 -13.50
C THR A 127 7.90 2.05 -12.37
N MET A 128 8.17 1.34 -11.29
CA MET A 128 8.79 1.89 -10.10
C MET A 128 9.97 1.02 -9.66
N LYS A 129 10.93 1.64 -9.01
CA LYS A 129 11.90 0.97 -8.17
C LYS A 129 12.00 1.79 -6.90
N LEU A 130 11.14 1.45 -5.93
CA LEU A 130 11.06 2.16 -4.66
C LEU A 130 11.87 1.38 -3.62
N PRO A 131 13.05 1.90 -3.22
CA PRO A 131 13.84 1.26 -2.17
C PRO A 131 13.16 1.51 -0.82
N LEU A 132 12.98 0.44 -0.05
CA LEU A 132 12.38 0.45 1.27
C LEU A 132 13.29 -0.30 2.26
N LYS A 133 13.10 -0.05 3.55
CA LYS A 133 13.81 -0.74 4.62
C LYS A 133 12.83 -1.15 5.72
N CYS A 134 12.81 -2.44 6.04
CA CYS A 134 12.09 -2.93 7.21
C CYS A 134 12.74 -2.41 8.50
N ALA A 135 11.98 -2.35 9.59
CA ALA A 135 12.54 -2.04 10.91
C ALA A 135 13.61 -3.06 11.31
N ALA A 136 14.56 -2.63 12.14
CA ALA A 136 15.69 -3.47 12.55
C ALA A 136 15.28 -4.78 13.26
N ALA A 137 14.08 -4.82 13.85
CA ALA A 137 13.53 -5.97 14.56
C ALA A 137 12.36 -6.64 13.83
N ASP A 138 12.01 -6.21 12.59
CA ASP A 138 10.82 -6.66 11.88
C ASP A 138 11.11 -6.97 10.41
N THR A 139 10.31 -7.85 9.84
CA THR A 139 10.28 -8.17 8.40
C THR A 139 9.07 -7.55 7.70
N SER A 140 8.15 -6.97 8.44
CA SER A 140 6.90 -6.39 7.94
C SER A 140 7.04 -4.90 7.63
N LEU A 141 6.12 -4.39 6.85
CA LEU A 141 5.78 -2.98 6.74
C LEU A 141 4.30 -2.79 7.09
N TYR A 142 3.92 -1.56 7.36
CA TYR A 142 2.55 -1.19 7.68
C TYR A 142 2.03 -0.21 6.65
N ALA A 143 0.77 -0.38 6.22
CA ALA A 143 0.19 0.43 5.18
C ALA A 143 -1.01 1.25 5.68
N LEU A 144 -1.08 2.50 5.25
CA LEU A 144 -2.29 3.32 5.26
C LEU A 144 -2.68 3.63 3.81
N ILE A 145 -3.97 3.62 3.53
CA ILE A 145 -4.51 3.91 2.21
C ILE A 145 -5.21 5.27 2.27
N VAL A 146 -4.88 6.16 1.35
CA VAL A 146 -5.39 7.53 1.31
C VAL A 146 -6.04 7.80 -0.03
N ALA A 147 -7.24 8.39 -0.03
CA ALA A 147 -7.90 8.89 -1.22
C ALA A 147 -7.28 10.25 -1.61
N ASN A 148 -6.80 10.39 -2.84
CA ASN A 148 -6.21 11.64 -3.34
C ASN A 148 -7.20 12.47 -4.18
N ASN A 149 -8.48 12.16 -4.11
CA ASN A 149 -9.57 12.88 -4.74
C ASN A 149 -10.90 12.47 -4.12
N ALA A 150 -11.92 13.30 -4.32
CA ALA A 150 -13.27 12.92 -3.92
C ALA A 150 -13.69 11.62 -4.61
N TYR A 151 -14.17 10.67 -3.83
CA TYR A 151 -14.52 9.34 -4.29
C TYR A 151 -15.80 8.82 -3.65
N GLN A 152 -16.74 8.33 -4.47
CA GLN A 152 -17.98 7.71 -4.02
C GLN A 152 -17.81 6.18 -3.99
N PRO A 153 -17.66 5.58 -2.80
CA PRO A 153 -17.55 4.13 -2.71
C PRO A 153 -18.88 3.41 -2.85
N ILE A 154 -18.81 2.09 -3.08
CA ILE A 154 -19.95 1.20 -2.85
C ILE A 154 -19.88 0.60 -1.45
N SER A 155 -21.04 0.17 -0.92
CA SER A 155 -21.13 -0.47 0.40
C SER A 155 -20.27 -1.73 0.47
N GLY A 156 -19.40 -1.82 1.48
CA GLY A 156 -18.51 -2.96 1.67
C GLY A 156 -17.51 -3.16 0.53
N GLU A 157 -17.08 -2.09 -0.13
CA GLU A 157 -16.09 -2.17 -1.20
C GLU A 157 -14.82 -2.87 -0.75
N VAL A 158 -14.30 -3.77 -1.59
CA VAL A 158 -13.09 -4.52 -1.32
C VAL A 158 -11.97 -4.05 -2.24
N PHE A 159 -10.88 -3.58 -1.64
CA PHE A 159 -9.63 -3.32 -2.32
C PHE A 159 -8.65 -4.48 -2.08
N LYS A 160 -8.05 -4.97 -3.17
CA LYS A 160 -6.97 -5.98 -3.10
C LYS A 160 -5.72 -5.39 -3.74
N PHE A 161 -4.69 -5.23 -2.93
CA PHE A 161 -3.39 -4.77 -3.37
C PHE A 161 -2.45 -5.94 -3.56
N LYS A 162 -1.54 -5.81 -4.54
CA LYS A 162 -0.44 -6.72 -4.79
C LYS A 162 0.84 -5.91 -4.98
N PHE A 163 1.88 -6.29 -4.27
CA PHE A 163 3.20 -5.68 -4.35
C PHE A 163 4.20 -6.69 -4.88
N HIS A 164 4.94 -6.32 -5.91
CA HIS A 164 6.06 -7.10 -6.39
C HIS A 164 7.32 -6.58 -5.72
N ILE A 165 7.95 -7.42 -4.93
CA ILE A 165 9.10 -7.08 -4.09
C ILE A 165 10.34 -7.80 -4.61
N GLU A 166 11.45 -7.06 -4.72
CA GLU A 166 12.80 -7.62 -4.88
C GLU A 166 13.54 -7.45 -3.56
N ARG A 167 13.93 -8.54 -2.93
CA ARG A 167 14.76 -8.56 -1.72
C ARG A 167 16.22 -8.48 -2.11
N THR A 168 16.98 -7.58 -1.45
CA THR A 168 18.38 -7.31 -1.78
C THR A 168 19.31 -7.67 -0.63
#